data_7d19534e32c5e1c70f664c93457146a0
#
_entry.id   7d19534e32c5e1c70f664c93457146a0
#
_cell.length_a   1.000
_cell.length_b   1.000
_cell.length_c   1.000
_cell.angle_alpha   90.00
_cell.angle_beta   90.00
_cell.angle_gamma   90.00
#
_symmetry.space_group_name_H-M   'P 1'
#
loop_
_entity.id
_entity.type
_entity.pdbx_description
1 polymer ?
#
loop_
_entity_poly.entity_id
_entity_poly.type
_entity_poly.pdbx_seq_one_letter_code
_entity_poly.pdbx_strand_id
1 'polypeptide(L)'
;MATLKPFAALRPKPELAERICELPYDVMSSDEARQMAAGNPLSFLHVSKPEIDLPSGTDLYAPEVYAKGKENFNRLIAEGALRQDTQPRFYLYRQIMGRHSQVGLVAAASCEEHLRGVIKKHELTRPDKEEDRVRHIEALNSQTGPVFLTYRAVAALDEFVARRITGKPEVDFTAKDGVHHTAWSVGDAEGIKFIAAEFARIPCLYIADGHHRSAAAARVYLSRSSGRQSALTSPGNDQSRLTSAATVGSSGEFLAVIFPHSQMQILPYNRVLKDLKNLSPDQLQ
;
A
#
# COMPACT_ATOMS: atom_id res chain seq x y z
N MET A 1 -15.71 15.63 1.54
CA MET A 1 -15.17 15.56 0.19
C MET A 1 -13.82 14.89 0.30
N ALA A 2 -13.48 14.00 -0.62
CA ALA A 2 -12.24 13.21 -0.53
C ALA A 2 -11.08 13.97 -1.16
N THR A 3 -9.97 14.10 -0.42
CA THR A 3 -8.76 14.78 -0.87
C THR A 3 -7.69 13.76 -1.20
N LEU A 4 -7.22 13.78 -2.44
CA LEU A 4 -6.08 12.98 -2.87
C LEU A 4 -4.94 13.89 -3.31
N LYS A 5 -3.71 13.50 -2.95
CA LYS A 5 -2.50 14.24 -3.35
C LYS A 5 -1.60 13.38 -4.23
N PRO A 6 -0.97 13.99 -5.24
CA PRO A 6 0.14 13.35 -5.92
C PRO A 6 1.33 13.25 -4.97
N PHE A 7 2.19 12.28 -5.18
CA PHE A 7 3.39 12.08 -4.38
C PHE A 7 4.54 11.56 -5.26
N ALA A 8 5.77 11.79 -4.81
CA ALA A 8 6.94 11.21 -5.46
C ALA A 8 7.13 9.79 -4.89
N ALA A 9 6.81 8.76 -5.69
CA ALA A 9 6.90 7.39 -5.23
C ALA A 9 8.32 6.85 -5.28
N LEU A 10 8.66 5.98 -4.32
CA LEU A 10 9.79 5.07 -4.44
C LEU A 10 9.28 3.80 -5.12
N ARG A 11 9.78 3.51 -6.32
CA ARG A 11 9.26 2.44 -7.18
C ARG A 11 10.37 1.53 -7.68
N PRO A 12 10.05 0.26 -8.02
CA PRO A 12 10.97 -0.59 -8.77
C PRO A 12 11.41 0.08 -10.08
N LYS A 13 12.64 -0.18 -10.50
CA LYS A 13 13.00 0.02 -11.90
C LYS A 13 12.06 -0.85 -12.75
N PRO A 14 11.58 -0.36 -13.90
CA PRO A 14 10.63 -1.11 -14.75
C PRO A 14 11.10 -2.54 -15.07
N GLU A 15 12.37 -2.70 -15.40
CA GLU A 15 12.98 -3.99 -15.74
C GLU A 15 13.14 -4.96 -14.56
N LEU A 16 12.97 -4.47 -13.33
CA LEU A 16 13.04 -5.27 -12.10
C LEU A 16 11.69 -5.46 -11.44
N ALA A 17 10.63 -4.84 -11.96
CA ALA A 17 9.31 -4.82 -11.31
C ALA A 17 8.77 -6.23 -11.06
N GLU A 18 8.83 -7.13 -12.04
CA GLU A 18 8.39 -8.53 -11.90
C GLU A 18 9.12 -9.28 -10.78
N ARG A 19 10.41 -8.97 -10.56
CA ARG A 19 11.23 -9.63 -9.53
C ARG A 19 11.04 -9.04 -8.14
N ILE A 20 10.59 -7.79 -8.06
CA ILE A 20 10.42 -7.06 -6.79
C ILE A 20 9.00 -7.17 -6.28
N CYS A 21 8.00 -7.02 -7.18
CA CYS A 21 6.59 -7.03 -6.78
C CYS A 21 6.14 -8.40 -6.31
N GLU A 22 5.39 -8.41 -5.21
CA GLU A 22 4.93 -9.62 -4.54
C GLU A 22 3.48 -9.48 -4.09
N LEU A 23 2.87 -10.58 -3.68
CA LEU A 23 1.55 -10.59 -3.07
C LEU A 23 1.55 -9.81 -1.73
N PRO A 24 0.39 -9.34 -1.27
CA PRO A 24 0.26 -8.71 0.04
C PRO A 24 0.75 -9.65 1.16
N TYR A 25 1.43 -9.09 2.14
CA TYR A 25 2.07 -9.83 3.24
C TYR A 25 1.08 -10.66 4.09
N ASP A 26 -0.18 -10.25 4.12
CA ASP A 26 -1.25 -10.80 4.96
C ASP A 26 -2.02 -11.97 4.32
N VAL A 27 -1.73 -12.30 3.07
CA VAL A 27 -2.35 -13.45 2.36
C VAL A 27 -1.53 -14.73 2.40
N MET A 28 -0.38 -14.74 3.11
CA MET A 28 0.51 -15.89 3.17
C MET A 28 1.17 -16.05 4.54
N SER A 29 1.53 -17.27 4.89
CA SER A 29 2.36 -17.60 6.05
C SER A 29 3.82 -17.20 5.83
N SER A 30 4.63 -17.19 6.89
CA SER A 30 6.08 -16.94 6.78
C SER A 30 6.82 -18.03 6.02
N ASP A 31 6.36 -19.29 6.10
CA ASP A 31 6.97 -20.39 5.36
C ASP A 31 6.67 -20.30 3.86
N GLU A 32 5.45 -19.96 3.49
CA GLU A 32 5.10 -19.69 2.08
C GLU A 32 5.90 -18.50 1.53
N ALA A 33 6.03 -17.42 2.30
CA ALA A 33 6.82 -16.25 1.92
C ALA A 33 8.30 -16.61 1.72
N ARG A 34 8.87 -17.45 2.60
CA ARG A 34 10.25 -17.94 2.48
C ARG A 34 10.45 -18.76 1.19
N GLN A 35 9.49 -19.61 0.86
CA GLN A 35 9.53 -20.39 -0.39
C GLN A 35 9.39 -19.47 -1.63
N MET A 36 8.49 -18.50 -1.60
CA MET A 36 8.28 -17.56 -2.71
C MET A 36 9.48 -16.67 -2.98
N ALA A 37 10.16 -16.22 -1.90
CA ALA A 37 11.35 -15.38 -1.99
C ALA A 37 12.65 -16.17 -2.28
N ALA A 38 12.62 -17.52 -2.19
CA ALA A 38 13.80 -18.35 -2.35
C ALA A 38 14.52 -18.09 -3.68
N GLY A 39 15.83 -17.79 -3.62
CA GLY A 39 16.65 -17.50 -4.80
C GLY A 39 16.40 -16.14 -5.44
N ASN A 40 15.52 -15.31 -4.88
CA ASN A 40 15.26 -13.96 -5.37
C ASN A 40 15.54 -12.90 -4.30
N PRO A 41 16.78 -12.41 -4.16
CA PRO A 41 17.13 -11.39 -3.17
C PRO A 41 16.47 -10.03 -3.41
N LEU A 42 15.83 -9.83 -4.56
CA LEU A 42 15.08 -8.61 -4.89
C LEU A 42 13.62 -8.68 -4.45
N SER A 43 13.10 -9.85 -4.08
CA SER A 43 11.70 -9.99 -3.63
C SER A 43 11.37 -9.01 -2.51
N PHE A 44 10.27 -8.28 -2.66
CA PHE A 44 9.84 -7.34 -1.63
C PHE A 44 9.32 -8.03 -0.36
N LEU A 45 9.16 -9.36 -0.37
CA LEU A 45 8.86 -10.15 0.82
C LEU A 45 9.96 -10.03 1.88
N HIS A 46 11.22 -9.83 1.49
CA HIS A 46 12.32 -9.54 2.43
C HIS A 46 12.10 -8.24 3.21
N VAL A 47 11.27 -7.32 2.70
CA VAL A 47 10.90 -6.06 3.36
C VAL A 47 9.58 -6.17 4.10
N SER A 48 8.57 -6.79 3.48
CA SER A 48 7.20 -6.84 4.01
C SER A 48 6.97 -7.96 5.03
N LYS A 49 7.79 -9.02 4.97
CA LYS A 49 7.84 -10.19 5.88
C LYS A 49 9.28 -10.54 6.25
N PRO A 50 10.01 -9.62 6.91
CA PRO A 50 11.46 -9.75 7.10
C PRO A 50 11.86 -10.92 8.00
N GLU A 51 10.94 -11.51 8.74
CA GLU A 51 11.15 -12.74 9.52
C GLU A 51 11.61 -13.94 8.67
N ILE A 52 11.40 -13.88 7.34
CA ILE A 52 11.88 -14.96 6.44
C ILE A 52 13.41 -15.03 6.36
N ASP A 53 14.10 -13.95 6.70
CA ASP A 53 15.56 -13.83 6.72
C ASP A 53 16.16 -14.10 8.11
N LEU A 54 15.33 -14.41 9.09
CA LEU A 54 15.72 -14.68 10.46
C LEU A 54 15.58 -16.18 10.81
N PRO A 55 16.19 -16.65 11.90
CA PRO A 55 16.04 -18.02 12.34
C PRO A 55 14.58 -18.44 12.50
N SER A 56 14.28 -19.70 12.16
CA SER A 56 12.93 -20.26 12.35
C SER A 56 12.53 -20.18 13.82
N GLY A 57 11.28 -19.75 14.08
CA GLY A 57 10.77 -19.55 15.44
C GLY A 57 11.04 -18.17 16.03
N THR A 58 11.68 -17.24 15.31
CA THR A 58 11.77 -15.84 15.74
C THR A 58 10.36 -15.28 15.95
N ASP A 59 10.15 -14.57 17.07
CA ASP A 59 8.89 -13.87 17.33
C ASP A 59 8.66 -12.81 16.23
N LEU A 60 7.53 -12.89 15.55
CA LEU A 60 7.17 -12.02 14.42
C LEU A 60 7.13 -10.53 14.80
N TYR A 61 7.00 -10.24 16.08
CA TYR A 61 6.90 -8.87 16.61
C TYR A 61 8.18 -8.42 17.33
N ALA A 62 9.25 -9.20 17.24
CA ALA A 62 10.53 -8.85 17.83
C ALA A 62 11.19 -7.66 17.12
N PRO A 63 11.93 -6.80 17.84
CA PRO A 63 12.59 -5.62 17.26
C PRO A 63 13.51 -5.93 16.08
N GLU A 64 14.18 -7.08 16.11
CA GLU A 64 15.07 -7.54 15.04
C GLU A 64 14.37 -7.79 13.71
N VAL A 65 13.07 -8.14 13.72
CA VAL A 65 12.26 -8.31 12.51
C VAL A 65 12.13 -6.98 11.78
N TYR A 66 11.80 -5.92 12.49
CA TYR A 66 11.68 -4.57 11.89
C TYR A 66 13.04 -4.00 11.47
N ALA A 67 14.10 -4.28 12.24
CA ALA A 67 15.45 -3.91 11.88
C ALA A 67 15.90 -4.60 10.58
N LYS A 68 15.60 -5.89 10.42
CA LYS A 68 15.89 -6.65 9.19
C LYS A 68 15.10 -6.10 8.00
N GLY A 69 13.82 -5.76 8.18
CA GLY A 69 13.01 -5.11 7.14
C GLY A 69 13.62 -3.78 6.67
N LYS A 70 14.08 -2.96 7.61
CA LYS A 70 14.80 -1.71 7.31
C LYS A 70 16.11 -1.95 6.56
N GLU A 71 16.90 -2.92 7.00
CA GLU A 71 18.15 -3.31 6.34
C GLU A 71 17.90 -3.68 4.88
N ASN A 72 16.95 -4.59 4.64
CA ASN A 72 16.58 -5.06 3.30
C ASN A 72 16.04 -3.92 2.41
N PHE A 73 15.20 -3.05 2.96
CA PHE A 73 14.66 -1.91 2.25
C PHE A 73 15.76 -0.95 1.82
N ASN A 74 16.68 -0.60 2.73
CA ASN A 74 17.80 0.26 2.45
C ASN A 74 18.77 -0.36 1.42
N ARG A 75 18.94 -1.68 1.45
CA ARG A 75 19.74 -2.41 0.45
C ARG A 75 19.14 -2.27 -0.94
N LEU A 76 17.83 -2.48 -1.11
CA LEU A 76 17.17 -2.31 -2.41
C LEU A 76 17.28 -0.89 -2.97
N ILE A 77 17.28 0.12 -2.08
CA ILE A 77 17.49 1.52 -2.46
C ILE A 77 18.96 1.74 -2.86
N ALA A 78 19.92 1.29 -2.06
CA ALA A 78 21.35 1.49 -2.31
C ALA A 78 21.82 0.80 -3.59
N GLU A 79 21.30 -0.38 -3.89
CA GLU A 79 21.55 -1.12 -5.14
C GLU A 79 20.81 -0.49 -6.35
N GLY A 80 19.99 0.52 -6.11
CA GLY A 80 19.20 1.21 -7.13
C GLY A 80 18.11 0.34 -7.75
N ALA A 81 17.71 -0.76 -7.09
CA ALA A 81 16.57 -1.57 -7.51
C ALA A 81 15.25 -0.82 -7.32
N LEU A 82 15.19 -0.01 -6.27
CA LEU A 82 14.13 0.98 -6.04
C LEU A 82 14.64 2.38 -6.36
N ARG A 83 13.82 3.19 -7.03
CA ARG A 83 14.13 4.57 -7.40
C ARG A 83 13.05 5.52 -6.94
N GLN A 84 13.48 6.65 -6.36
CA GLN A 84 12.61 7.75 -5.99
C GLN A 84 12.29 8.60 -7.21
N ASP A 85 11.00 8.84 -7.48
CA ASP A 85 10.60 9.85 -8.46
C ASP A 85 11.01 11.24 -7.99
N THR A 86 11.40 12.09 -8.94
CA THR A 86 11.90 13.45 -8.64
C THR A 86 10.78 14.47 -8.42
N GLN A 87 9.56 14.17 -8.91
CA GLN A 87 8.42 15.07 -8.83
C GLN A 87 7.17 14.31 -8.36
N PRO A 88 6.27 14.95 -7.61
CA PRO A 88 4.99 14.36 -7.25
C PRO A 88 4.13 14.05 -8.48
N ARG A 89 3.54 12.85 -8.51
CA ARG A 89 2.67 12.34 -9.57
C ARG A 89 1.52 11.55 -8.98
N PHE A 90 0.46 11.37 -9.75
CA PHE A 90 -0.46 10.27 -9.59
C PHE A 90 0.00 9.10 -10.46
N TYR A 91 -0.44 7.87 -10.12
CA TYR A 91 -0.13 6.69 -10.93
C TYR A 91 -1.42 5.95 -11.22
N LEU A 92 -1.54 5.44 -12.45
CA LEU A 92 -2.61 4.53 -12.83
C LEU A 92 -2.06 3.12 -12.77
N TYR A 93 -2.77 2.23 -12.13
CA TYR A 93 -2.37 0.85 -11.93
C TYR A 93 -3.49 -0.07 -12.39
N ARG A 94 -3.20 -0.89 -13.40
CA ARG A 94 -4.13 -1.87 -13.93
C ARG A 94 -3.74 -3.27 -13.52
N GLN A 95 -4.73 -4.04 -13.11
CA GLN A 95 -4.65 -5.48 -12.90
C GLN A 95 -5.62 -6.18 -13.84
N ILE A 96 -5.15 -7.25 -14.48
CA ILE A 96 -5.99 -8.15 -15.30
C ILE A 96 -5.86 -9.56 -14.75
N MET A 97 -6.96 -10.12 -14.27
CA MET A 97 -7.07 -11.47 -13.76
C MET A 97 -8.12 -12.24 -14.60
N GLY A 98 -7.66 -13.12 -15.47
CA GLY A 98 -8.52 -13.78 -16.44
C GLY A 98 -9.20 -12.77 -17.37
N ARG A 99 -10.53 -12.67 -17.26
CA ARG A 99 -11.34 -11.69 -18.03
C ARG A 99 -11.60 -10.39 -17.29
N HIS A 100 -11.30 -10.36 -16.00
CA HIS A 100 -11.53 -9.18 -15.18
C HIS A 100 -10.38 -8.20 -15.32
N SER A 101 -10.69 -6.95 -15.61
CA SER A 101 -9.73 -5.85 -15.69
C SER A 101 -10.20 -4.69 -14.83
N GLN A 102 -9.33 -4.19 -13.97
CA GLN A 102 -9.58 -3.01 -13.14
C GLN A 102 -8.39 -2.05 -13.18
N VAL A 103 -8.68 -0.76 -13.19
CA VAL A 103 -7.68 0.31 -13.18
C VAL A 103 -7.91 1.21 -11.99
N GLY A 104 -6.94 1.28 -11.09
CA GLY A 104 -6.97 2.14 -9.90
C GLY A 104 -6.03 3.32 -10.02
N LEU A 105 -6.37 4.38 -9.28
CA LEU A 105 -5.51 5.53 -9.06
C LEU A 105 -4.66 5.29 -7.81
N VAL A 106 -3.34 5.34 -7.92
CA VAL A 106 -2.43 5.32 -6.76
C VAL A 106 -2.14 6.76 -6.35
N ALA A 107 -2.42 7.05 -5.10
CA ALA A 107 -2.38 8.41 -4.55
C ALA A 107 -2.07 8.41 -3.05
N ALA A 108 -1.79 9.59 -2.51
CA ALA A 108 -1.74 9.85 -1.09
C ALA A 108 -3.12 10.29 -0.60
N ALA A 109 -3.76 9.49 0.27
CA ALA A 109 -5.07 9.75 0.87
C ALA A 109 -4.93 10.31 2.29
N SER A 110 -5.87 11.15 2.74
CA SER A 110 -5.76 11.90 4.00
C SER A 110 -6.02 11.05 5.25
N CYS A 111 -5.07 11.03 6.19
CA CYS A 111 -5.24 10.46 7.52
C CYS A 111 -6.34 11.19 8.32
N GLU A 112 -6.45 12.50 8.18
CA GLU A 112 -7.49 13.28 8.85
C GLU A 112 -8.89 12.89 8.35
N GLU A 113 -9.06 12.73 7.04
CA GLU A 113 -10.34 12.29 6.46
C GLU A 113 -10.70 10.86 6.86
N HIS A 114 -9.70 10.00 7.06
CA HIS A 114 -9.90 8.67 7.63
C HIS A 114 -10.39 8.76 9.08
N LEU A 115 -9.77 9.60 9.91
CA LEU A 115 -10.19 9.81 11.31
C LEU A 115 -11.59 10.42 11.41
N ARG A 116 -11.93 11.35 10.54
CA ARG A 116 -13.24 12.03 10.47
C ARG A 116 -14.34 11.19 9.80
N GLY A 117 -14.02 10.00 9.28
CA GLY A 117 -14.98 9.12 8.63
C GLY A 117 -15.45 9.57 7.24
N VAL A 118 -14.72 10.43 6.56
CA VAL A 118 -14.88 10.69 5.12
C VAL A 118 -14.43 9.47 4.32
N ILE A 119 -13.36 8.81 4.76
CA ILE A 119 -12.96 7.48 4.28
C ILE A 119 -13.65 6.47 5.19
N LYS A 120 -14.65 5.77 4.64
CA LYS A 120 -15.55 4.88 5.37
C LYS A 120 -14.90 3.54 5.67
N LYS A 121 -15.09 3.08 6.91
CA LYS A 121 -14.65 1.78 7.42
C LYS A 121 -15.84 0.83 7.54
N HIS A 122 -15.62 -0.46 7.40
CA HIS A 122 -16.64 -1.50 7.64
C HIS A 122 -16.13 -2.62 8.56
N GLU A 123 -14.87 -2.53 9.02
CA GLU A 123 -14.23 -3.51 9.89
C GLU A 123 -13.53 -2.81 11.04
N LEU A 124 -13.52 -3.46 12.22
CA LEU A 124 -12.72 -3.05 13.36
C LEU A 124 -11.31 -3.63 13.25
N THR A 125 -10.31 -2.83 13.55
CA THR A 125 -8.92 -3.28 13.52
C THR A 125 -8.56 -4.03 14.79
N ARG A 126 -7.70 -5.05 14.66
CA ARG A 126 -7.11 -5.76 15.78
C ARG A 126 -5.88 -5.00 16.27
N PRO A 127 -5.78 -4.71 17.59
CA PRO A 127 -4.68 -3.90 18.15
C PRO A 127 -3.29 -4.46 17.86
N ASP A 128 -3.13 -5.79 17.92
CA ASP A 128 -1.86 -6.47 17.64
C ASP A 128 -1.38 -6.27 16.19
N LYS A 129 -2.30 -6.37 15.23
CA LYS A 129 -2.00 -6.16 13.81
C LYS A 129 -1.76 -4.69 13.46
N GLU A 130 -2.48 -3.80 14.12
CA GLU A 130 -2.30 -2.36 13.94
C GLU A 130 -0.94 -1.92 14.49
N GLU A 131 -0.56 -2.39 15.70
CA GLU A 131 0.73 -2.10 16.32
C GLU A 131 1.90 -2.60 15.46
N ASP A 132 1.79 -3.80 14.90
CA ASP A 132 2.77 -4.37 13.99
C ASP A 132 3.00 -3.43 12.78
N ARG A 133 1.95 -2.93 12.16
CA ARG A 133 2.07 -2.00 11.03
C ARG A 133 2.61 -0.64 11.42
N VAL A 134 2.28 -0.14 12.62
CA VAL A 134 2.88 1.09 13.16
C VAL A 134 4.40 0.94 13.26
N ARG A 135 4.88 -0.13 13.92
CA ARG A 135 6.32 -0.40 14.07
C ARG A 135 7.02 -0.55 12.72
N HIS A 136 6.37 -1.21 11.77
CA HIS A 136 6.91 -1.37 10.41
C HIS A 136 7.05 -0.02 9.70
N ILE A 137 6.02 0.84 9.73
CA ILE A 137 6.06 2.19 9.15
C ILE A 137 7.16 3.03 9.81
N GLU A 138 7.28 2.97 11.13
CA GLU A 138 8.28 3.73 11.90
C GLU A 138 9.70 3.26 11.58
N ALA A 139 9.93 1.95 11.55
CA ALA A 139 11.24 1.37 11.25
C ALA A 139 11.73 1.74 9.84
N LEU A 140 10.87 1.63 8.83
CA LEU A 140 11.21 1.94 7.45
C LEU A 140 11.10 3.43 7.13
N ASN A 141 10.44 4.21 7.98
CA ASN A 141 10.00 5.58 7.69
C ASN A 141 9.26 5.69 6.34
N SER A 142 8.51 4.65 5.99
CA SER A 142 7.84 4.50 4.69
C SER A 142 6.59 3.66 4.80
N GLN A 143 5.64 3.90 3.92
CA GLN A 143 4.46 3.06 3.74
C GLN A 143 4.67 2.19 2.50
N THR A 144 4.67 0.89 2.68
CA THR A 144 5.02 -0.10 1.65
C THR A 144 3.82 -0.87 1.11
N GLY A 145 2.69 -0.84 1.82
CA GLY A 145 1.46 -1.52 1.42
C GLY A 145 0.33 -0.52 1.18
N PRO A 146 -0.19 -0.37 -0.05
CA PRO A 146 -1.30 0.52 -0.32
C PRO A 146 -2.58 0.04 0.36
N VAL A 147 -3.39 0.98 0.84
CA VAL A 147 -4.77 0.71 1.25
C VAL A 147 -5.63 0.63 0.00
N PHE A 148 -6.45 -0.39 -0.10
CA PHE A 148 -7.38 -0.55 -1.21
C PHE A 148 -8.65 0.23 -0.91
N LEU A 149 -8.87 1.32 -1.65
CA LEU A 149 -10.06 2.16 -1.56
C LEU A 149 -10.95 1.97 -2.77
N THR A 150 -12.23 2.29 -2.61
CA THR A 150 -13.18 2.37 -3.71
C THR A 150 -14.05 3.62 -3.62
N TYR A 151 -14.57 4.06 -4.76
CA TYR A 151 -15.48 5.20 -4.89
C TYR A 151 -16.59 4.91 -5.90
N ARG A 152 -17.67 5.66 -5.83
CA ARG A 152 -18.71 5.61 -6.87
C ARG A 152 -18.16 6.17 -8.16
N ALA A 153 -18.16 5.36 -9.22
CA ALA A 153 -17.61 5.70 -10.52
C ALA A 153 -18.13 7.07 -11.03
N VAL A 154 -17.22 7.82 -11.64
CA VAL A 154 -17.47 9.16 -12.20
C VAL A 154 -17.04 9.11 -13.67
N ALA A 155 -17.97 9.31 -14.59
CA ALA A 155 -17.73 9.19 -16.02
C ALA A 155 -16.51 10.00 -16.52
N ALA A 156 -16.33 11.23 -16.01
CA ALA A 156 -15.20 12.07 -16.37
C ALA A 156 -13.84 11.46 -15.97
N LEU A 157 -13.78 10.81 -14.80
CA LEU A 157 -12.59 10.08 -14.38
C LEU A 157 -12.37 8.82 -15.22
N ASP A 158 -13.42 8.06 -15.51
CA ASP A 158 -13.35 6.85 -16.33
C ASP A 158 -12.85 7.17 -17.75
N GLU A 159 -13.35 8.24 -18.36
CA GLU A 159 -12.89 8.72 -19.67
C GLU A 159 -11.45 9.21 -19.63
N PHE A 160 -11.06 9.94 -18.58
CA PHE A 160 -9.69 10.39 -18.40
C PHE A 160 -8.72 9.20 -18.30
N VAL A 161 -9.04 8.22 -17.45
CA VAL A 161 -8.25 7.00 -17.27
C VAL A 161 -8.16 6.22 -18.60
N ALA A 162 -9.29 6.03 -19.29
CA ALA A 162 -9.32 5.32 -20.56
C ALA A 162 -8.38 5.93 -21.61
N ARG A 163 -8.34 7.27 -21.69
CA ARG A 163 -7.39 7.96 -22.60
C ARG A 163 -5.93 7.79 -22.17
N ARG A 164 -5.63 7.84 -20.86
CA ARG A 164 -4.25 7.76 -20.38
C ARG A 164 -3.63 6.38 -20.54
N ILE A 165 -4.41 5.31 -20.38
CA ILE A 165 -3.90 3.94 -20.46
C ILE A 165 -3.72 3.43 -21.92
N THR A 166 -4.06 4.23 -22.93
CA THR A 166 -3.72 3.91 -24.35
C THR A 166 -2.24 4.13 -24.65
N GLY A 167 -1.56 4.93 -23.84
CA GLY A 167 -0.13 5.18 -23.97
C GLY A 167 0.70 3.98 -23.54
N LYS A 168 2.00 4.01 -23.90
CA LYS A 168 2.96 2.99 -23.47
C LYS A 168 3.07 3.01 -21.93
N PRO A 169 2.89 1.85 -21.27
CA PRO A 169 3.09 1.76 -19.82
C PRO A 169 4.56 1.91 -19.43
N GLU A 170 4.80 2.36 -18.20
CA GLU A 170 6.14 2.38 -17.62
C GLU A 170 6.52 1.02 -17.03
N VAL A 171 5.52 0.26 -16.53
CA VAL A 171 5.67 -1.09 -16.00
C VAL A 171 4.63 -1.98 -16.65
N ASP A 172 5.05 -3.16 -17.08
CA ASP A 172 4.20 -4.14 -17.76
C ASP A 172 4.80 -5.55 -17.57
N PHE A 173 4.13 -6.38 -16.75
CA PHE A 173 4.57 -7.76 -16.52
C PHE A 173 3.39 -8.63 -16.08
N THR A 174 3.56 -9.95 -16.19
CA THR A 174 2.62 -10.94 -15.64
C THR A 174 3.28 -11.64 -14.45
N ALA A 175 2.66 -11.56 -13.27
CA ALA A 175 3.14 -12.21 -12.06
C ALA A 175 2.95 -13.74 -12.12
N LYS A 176 3.59 -14.47 -11.21
CA LYS A 176 3.57 -15.95 -11.16
C LYS A 176 2.16 -16.53 -10.96
N ASP A 177 1.25 -15.76 -10.36
CA ASP A 177 -0.16 -16.12 -10.18
C ASP A 177 -1.02 -15.90 -11.43
N GLY A 178 -0.42 -15.44 -12.53
CA GLY A 178 -1.09 -15.16 -13.80
C GLY A 178 -1.79 -13.81 -13.86
N VAL A 179 -1.71 -12.99 -12.82
CA VAL A 179 -2.23 -11.61 -12.85
C VAL A 179 -1.29 -10.72 -13.66
N HIS A 180 -1.85 -9.98 -14.62
CA HIS A 180 -1.11 -9.04 -15.43
C HIS A 180 -1.15 -7.65 -14.81
N HIS A 181 0.00 -7.05 -14.59
CA HIS A 181 0.19 -5.76 -13.91
C HIS A 181 0.73 -4.73 -14.88
N THR A 182 0.08 -3.57 -14.94
CA THR A 182 0.51 -2.48 -15.81
C THR A 182 0.41 -1.16 -15.07
N ALA A 183 1.39 -0.27 -15.25
CA ALA A 183 1.38 1.04 -14.58
C ALA A 183 1.79 2.19 -15.52
N TRP A 184 1.16 3.34 -15.31
CA TRP A 184 1.44 4.63 -15.97
C TRP A 184 1.54 5.72 -14.92
N SER A 185 2.32 6.77 -15.18
CA SER A 185 2.33 7.96 -14.35
C SER A 185 1.54 9.11 -14.97
N VAL A 186 0.96 9.95 -14.12
CA VAL A 186 0.29 11.20 -14.49
C VAL A 186 1.03 12.34 -13.77
N GLY A 187 2.00 12.94 -14.44
CA GLY A 187 2.87 13.99 -13.88
C GLY A 187 2.67 15.36 -14.52
N ASP A 188 1.83 15.47 -15.54
CA ASP A 188 1.50 16.75 -16.14
C ASP A 188 0.53 17.56 -15.27
N ALA A 189 0.72 18.88 -15.24
CA ALA A 189 -0.03 19.79 -14.37
C ALA A 189 -1.55 19.73 -14.60
N GLU A 190 -1.98 19.54 -15.85
CA GLU A 190 -3.41 19.45 -16.20
C GLU A 190 -4.03 18.17 -15.66
N GLY A 191 -3.37 17.03 -15.83
CA GLY A 191 -3.82 15.74 -15.32
C GLY A 191 -3.86 15.72 -13.79
N ILE A 192 -2.85 16.25 -13.12
CA ILE A 192 -2.83 16.39 -11.66
C ILE A 192 -3.99 17.25 -11.17
N LYS A 193 -4.18 18.43 -11.77
CA LYS A 193 -5.27 19.35 -11.42
C LYS A 193 -6.64 18.72 -11.66
N PHE A 194 -6.82 18.03 -12.79
CA PHE A 194 -8.08 17.37 -13.13
C PHE A 194 -8.43 16.29 -12.09
N ILE A 195 -7.52 15.37 -11.82
CA ILE A 195 -7.73 14.28 -10.85
C ILE A 195 -8.09 14.86 -9.47
N ALA A 196 -7.30 15.82 -8.98
CA ALA A 196 -7.53 16.42 -7.68
C ALA A 196 -8.91 17.12 -7.61
N ALA A 197 -9.31 17.83 -8.66
CA ALA A 197 -10.59 18.51 -8.73
C ALA A 197 -11.79 17.54 -8.76
N GLU A 198 -11.70 16.47 -9.53
CA GLU A 198 -12.78 15.47 -9.60
C GLU A 198 -12.94 14.72 -8.28
N PHE A 199 -11.83 14.28 -7.64
CA PHE A 199 -11.91 13.63 -6.33
C PHE A 199 -12.42 14.57 -5.23
N ALA A 200 -12.12 15.86 -5.30
CA ALA A 200 -12.66 16.86 -4.38
C ALA A 200 -14.20 17.00 -4.45
N ARG A 201 -14.85 16.48 -5.48
CA ARG A 201 -16.32 16.44 -5.61
C ARG A 201 -16.92 15.14 -5.06
N ILE A 202 -16.10 14.10 -4.82
CA ILE A 202 -16.55 12.83 -4.30
C ILE A 202 -16.79 12.97 -2.80
N PRO A 203 -17.99 12.66 -2.30
CA PRO A 203 -18.35 12.93 -0.91
C PRO A 203 -17.61 12.03 0.08
N CYS A 204 -17.28 10.80 -0.30
CA CYS A 204 -16.57 9.84 0.55
C CYS A 204 -15.91 8.75 -0.29
N LEU A 205 -14.89 8.12 0.30
CA LEU A 205 -14.27 6.87 -0.17
C LEU A 205 -14.61 5.74 0.80
N TYR A 206 -14.42 4.51 0.37
CA TYR A 206 -14.67 3.31 1.17
C TYR A 206 -13.42 2.44 1.18
N ILE A 207 -13.03 1.95 2.35
CA ILE A 207 -11.95 0.97 2.45
C ILE A 207 -12.51 -0.38 1.99
N ALA A 208 -11.95 -0.94 0.92
CA ALA A 208 -12.26 -2.29 0.48
C ALA A 208 -11.36 -3.32 1.18
N ASP A 209 -10.07 -2.96 1.37
CA ASP A 209 -9.09 -3.76 2.11
C ASP A 209 -7.99 -2.87 2.71
N GLY A 210 -7.32 -3.35 3.76
CA GLY A 210 -6.21 -2.65 4.41
C GLY A 210 -6.63 -1.75 5.58
N HIS A 211 -7.66 -2.12 6.33
CA HIS A 211 -8.09 -1.39 7.54
C HIS A 211 -6.96 -1.21 8.55
N HIS A 212 -6.14 -2.24 8.79
CA HIS A 212 -4.98 -2.16 9.68
C HIS A 212 -3.91 -1.20 9.14
N ARG A 213 -3.70 -1.15 7.81
CA ARG A 213 -2.74 -0.24 7.15
C ARG A 213 -3.16 1.21 7.30
N SER A 214 -4.42 1.54 7.05
CA SER A 214 -4.95 2.90 7.21
C SER A 214 -4.99 3.35 8.67
N ALA A 215 -5.36 2.45 9.61
CA ALA A 215 -5.37 2.74 11.03
C ALA A 215 -3.96 3.00 11.57
N ALA A 216 -2.98 2.16 11.20
CA ALA A 216 -1.58 2.34 11.59
C ALA A 216 -1.01 3.68 11.06
N ALA A 217 -1.28 4.02 9.80
CA ALA A 217 -0.85 5.29 9.23
C ALA A 217 -1.45 6.50 9.98
N ALA A 218 -2.74 6.42 10.34
CA ALA A 218 -3.39 7.47 11.12
C ALA A 218 -2.79 7.59 12.54
N ARG A 219 -2.42 6.48 13.21
CA ARG A 219 -1.72 6.50 14.49
C ARG A 219 -0.35 7.15 14.39
N VAL A 220 0.45 6.78 13.41
CA VAL A 220 1.76 7.40 13.17
C VAL A 220 1.62 8.90 12.90
N TYR A 221 0.61 9.31 12.15
CA TYR A 221 0.30 10.73 11.94
C TYR A 221 0.00 11.47 13.24
N LEU A 222 -0.88 10.92 14.10
CA LEU A 222 -1.24 11.53 15.39
C LEU A 222 -0.04 11.61 16.33
N SER A 223 0.76 10.55 16.44
CA SER A 223 1.98 10.53 17.26
C SER A 223 2.97 11.62 16.85
N ARG A 224 3.24 11.74 15.54
CA ARG A 224 4.17 12.74 15.00
C ARG A 224 3.61 14.18 15.12
N SER A 225 2.30 14.36 15.02
CA SER A 225 1.64 15.66 15.17
C SER A 225 1.72 16.14 16.61
N SER A 226 1.50 15.26 17.60
CA SER A 226 1.62 15.55 19.02
C SER A 226 3.06 15.88 19.41
N GLY A 227 4.03 15.15 18.88
CA GLY A 227 5.46 15.42 19.09
C GLY A 227 5.89 16.77 18.51
N ARG A 228 5.36 17.21 17.37
CA ARG A 228 5.62 18.54 16.80
C ARG A 228 5.03 19.66 17.66
N GLN A 229 3.87 19.48 18.24
CA GLN A 229 3.26 20.47 19.15
C GLN A 229 4.09 20.65 20.43
N SER A 230 4.68 19.56 20.96
CA SER A 230 5.58 19.61 22.10
C SER A 230 6.95 20.23 21.76
N ALA A 231 7.46 20.03 20.54
CA ALA A 231 8.75 20.57 20.09
C ALA A 231 8.70 22.08 19.79
N LEU A 232 7.53 22.62 19.43
CA LEU A 232 7.35 24.07 19.24
C LEU A 232 7.44 24.87 20.55
N THR A 233 7.41 24.19 21.69
CA THR A 233 7.60 24.80 23.02
C THR A 233 9.03 24.74 23.54
N SER A 234 9.97 24.14 22.78
CA SER A 234 11.39 24.05 23.13
C SER A 234 12.26 24.42 21.93
N PRO A 235 13.10 25.47 21.99
CA PRO A 235 14.01 25.81 20.92
C PRO A 235 15.20 24.87 20.90
N GLY A 236 15.17 23.85 20.06
CA GLY A 236 16.22 22.87 19.89
C GLY A 236 16.28 22.38 18.44
N ASN A 237 17.40 22.68 17.82
CA ASN A 237 17.98 22.37 16.53
C ASN A 237 17.43 21.08 15.86
N ASP A 238 16.45 21.20 14.96
CA ASP A 238 15.96 20.07 14.17
C ASP A 238 16.61 20.08 12.78
N GLN A 239 17.74 19.38 12.65
CA GLN A 239 18.38 19.04 11.39
C GLN A 239 18.03 17.61 10.93
N SER A 240 16.79 17.19 11.03
CA SER A 240 16.33 15.99 10.35
C SER A 240 15.57 16.34 9.07
N ARG A 241 16.29 16.83 8.06
CA ARG A 241 15.81 16.78 6.67
C ARG A 241 15.84 15.32 6.25
N LEU A 242 14.71 14.64 6.47
CA LEU A 242 14.46 13.32 6.02
C LEU A 242 14.44 13.29 4.49
N THR A 243 15.42 12.62 3.92
CA THR A 243 15.41 12.20 2.52
C THR A 243 14.20 11.25 2.35
N SER A 244 13.21 11.71 1.63
CA SER A 244 11.92 11.08 1.54
C SER A 244 11.91 9.94 0.54
N ALA A 245 12.21 8.74 0.99
CA ALA A 245 11.70 7.56 0.32
C ALA A 245 10.20 7.45 0.67
N ALA A 246 9.32 7.61 -0.33
CA ALA A 246 7.86 7.47 -0.21
C ALA A 246 7.27 7.98 1.13
N THR A 247 7.64 9.20 1.53
CA THR A 247 7.26 9.80 2.81
C THR A 247 5.83 10.31 2.76
N VAL A 248 4.87 9.41 2.53
CA VAL A 248 3.46 9.68 2.80
C VAL A 248 3.26 9.83 4.32
N GLY A 249 4.19 9.35 5.15
CA GLY A 249 4.07 9.34 6.62
C GLY A 249 4.36 10.65 7.36
N SER A 250 5.00 11.66 6.74
CA SER A 250 5.29 12.94 7.41
C SER A 250 4.27 14.03 7.13
N SER A 251 3.38 13.82 6.17
CA SER A 251 2.50 14.83 5.60
C SER A 251 1.02 14.68 5.98
N GLY A 252 0.67 13.68 6.80
CA GLY A 252 -0.73 13.43 7.18
C GLY A 252 -1.53 12.65 6.14
N GLU A 253 -0.85 11.97 5.24
CA GLU A 253 -1.45 11.10 4.22
C GLU A 253 -1.01 9.64 4.38
N PHE A 254 -1.74 8.73 3.72
CA PHE A 254 -1.36 7.33 3.57
C PHE A 254 -1.44 6.88 2.11
N LEU A 255 -0.62 5.89 1.78
CA LEU A 255 -0.58 5.29 0.45
C LEU A 255 -1.87 4.52 0.16
N ALA A 256 -2.52 4.82 -0.95
CA ALA A 256 -3.75 4.16 -1.37
C ALA A 256 -3.75 3.83 -2.86
N VAL A 257 -4.45 2.75 -3.22
CA VAL A 257 -4.91 2.46 -4.57
C VAL A 257 -6.44 2.50 -4.58
N ILE A 258 -7.03 3.29 -5.49
CA ILE A 258 -8.44 3.68 -5.43
C ILE A 258 -9.12 3.28 -6.74
N PHE A 259 -10.05 2.31 -6.68
CA PHE A 259 -10.75 1.79 -7.86
C PHE A 259 -12.19 2.29 -7.91
N PRO A 260 -12.74 2.55 -9.11
CA PRO A 260 -14.18 2.81 -9.25
C PRO A 260 -14.98 1.53 -8.92
N HIS A 261 -16.08 1.69 -8.20
CA HIS A 261 -16.89 0.54 -7.76
C HIS A 261 -17.39 -0.34 -8.93
N SER A 262 -17.55 0.25 -10.11
CA SER A 262 -17.99 -0.44 -11.33
C SER A 262 -16.97 -1.46 -11.86
N GLN A 263 -15.69 -1.35 -11.44
CA GLN A 263 -14.61 -2.27 -11.83
C GLN A 263 -14.23 -3.23 -10.70
N MET A 264 -14.94 -3.20 -9.57
CA MET A 264 -14.68 -4.09 -8.44
C MET A 264 -15.24 -5.48 -8.70
N GLN A 265 -14.47 -6.50 -8.32
CA GLN A 265 -14.91 -7.88 -8.27
C GLN A 265 -14.82 -8.39 -6.83
N ILE A 266 -15.93 -8.93 -6.34
CA ILE A 266 -15.97 -9.62 -5.04
C ILE A 266 -15.70 -11.09 -5.31
N LEU A 267 -14.59 -11.59 -4.76
CA LEU A 267 -14.24 -13.00 -4.81
C LEU A 267 -14.82 -13.73 -3.59
N PRO A 268 -15.19 -15.03 -3.71
CA PRO A 268 -15.62 -15.80 -2.58
C PRO A 268 -14.49 -15.96 -1.57
N TYR A 269 -14.77 -15.67 -0.31
CA TYR A 269 -13.85 -15.89 0.81
C TYR A 269 -14.16 -17.23 1.47
N ASN A 270 -13.62 -18.31 0.91
CA ASN A 270 -13.88 -19.66 1.37
C ASN A 270 -12.97 -20.02 2.55
N ARG A 271 -13.59 -20.61 3.60
CA ARG A 271 -12.86 -21.24 4.69
C ARG A 271 -12.87 -22.74 4.48
N VAL A 272 -11.69 -23.34 4.50
CA VAL A 272 -11.54 -24.79 4.37
C VAL A 272 -11.30 -25.41 5.76
N LEU A 273 -12.17 -26.30 6.15
CA LEU A 273 -11.97 -27.14 7.34
C LEU A 273 -11.20 -28.39 6.91
N LYS A 274 -10.00 -28.58 7.47
CA LYS A 274 -9.14 -29.72 7.13
C LYS A 274 -9.67 -31.04 7.67
N ASP A 275 -10.37 -30.99 8.81
CA ASP A 275 -10.91 -32.16 9.50
C ASP A 275 -12.18 -31.77 10.26
N LEU A 276 -13.22 -32.52 10.04
CA LEU A 276 -14.49 -32.36 10.71
C LEU A 276 -14.57 -33.08 12.06
N LYS A 277 -13.53 -33.81 12.47
CA LYS A 277 -13.47 -34.58 13.73
C LYS A 277 -14.70 -35.44 13.97
N ASN A 278 -15.15 -36.15 12.93
CA ASN A 278 -16.37 -36.99 12.91
C ASN A 278 -17.70 -36.22 12.99
N LEU A 279 -17.70 -34.90 12.86
CA LEU A 279 -18.93 -34.12 12.71
C LEU A 279 -19.42 -34.18 11.27
N SER A 280 -20.74 -34.28 11.08
CA SER A 280 -21.32 -34.08 9.76
C SER A 280 -21.36 -32.59 9.38
N PRO A 281 -21.42 -32.23 8.09
CA PRO A 281 -21.58 -30.83 7.67
C PRO A 281 -22.75 -30.11 8.34
N ASP A 282 -23.85 -30.81 8.62
CA ASP A 282 -25.05 -30.27 9.25
C ASP A 282 -24.89 -29.98 10.75
N GLN A 283 -23.83 -30.55 11.39
CA GLN A 283 -23.49 -30.31 12.80
C GLN A 283 -22.54 -29.17 13.00
N LEU A 284 -22.13 -28.48 11.91
CA LEU A 284 -21.19 -27.34 11.92
C LEU A 284 -21.89 -25.99 11.80
N GLN A 285 -23.22 -25.96 11.91
CA GLN A 285 -24.02 -24.72 11.88
C GLN A 285 -23.99 -23.99 13.23
#